data_2a7a919d66e7a207d2107801d2229e4c
#
_entry.id   2a7a919d66e7a207d2107801d2229e4c
#
_cell.length_a   1.000
_cell.length_b   1.000
_cell.length_c   1.000
_cell.angle_alpha   90.00
_cell.angle_beta   90.00
_cell.angle_gamma   90.00
#
_symmetry.space_group_name_H-M   'P 1'
#
loop_
_entity.id
_entity.type
_entity.pdbx_description
1 polymer ?
#
loop_
_entity_poly.entity_id
_entity_poly.type
_entity_poly.pdbx_seq_one_letter_code
_entity_poly.pdbx_strand_id
1 'polypeptide(L)'
;EAIRRTGLKDGMTISFHHHFRNGDHIINMVVDKLAEMGYKNLTLAASSLASVHAPLVRHIKNGVITHIETSGLRGELAEEISRGLMDCPVVFRSHGGRASAIRSGDLHIDVAFLGAPSCDPYGNANGYSRDDDDGIACGSLGYARTDAKYADNVIIITNHLVAYPNAPWAIPEYDVDYVVLTDDIGDPKGIMSGATRYTKDPKELLIAKTAANVIEATGYLYDGFSMQMGSGGASLATARFLRQKMLDQHIRCRFALGGITGQITAMHEEGLIDRVLDVQSFDLDAALSLKNNHFHHQIGATYYASHMISAAVDQLDFVILSALEIDTDFNVNVLTGSDGVIRGAIGGHPDTAEGASLSVVVAPLTRGRIPTIVRHVNTVVTPGEVVDVVVTEQGIAVNPRRPDLKEKIEAAGLHVFTIEQLQRRAEALVGVPEPIRYKDRIVGVVMYLSLIHIS
;
A
#
# COMPACT_ATOMS: atom_id res chain seq x y z
N GLU A 1 7.26 -2.38 -31.50
CA GLU A 1 7.13 -3.75 -32.02
C GLU A 1 6.41 -4.66 -31.00
N ALA A 2 6.87 -4.77 -29.76
CA ALA A 2 6.23 -5.62 -28.74
C ALA A 2 4.74 -5.33 -28.60
N ILE A 3 4.33 -4.07 -28.42
CA ILE A 3 2.91 -3.67 -28.35
C ILE A 3 2.09 -4.22 -29.53
N ARG A 4 2.62 -4.13 -30.77
CA ARG A 4 1.89 -4.63 -31.95
C ARG A 4 1.70 -6.15 -31.92
N ARG A 5 2.67 -6.87 -31.38
CA ARG A 5 2.63 -8.34 -31.31
C ARG A 5 1.65 -8.86 -30.27
N THR A 6 1.32 -8.09 -29.22
CA THR A 6 0.30 -8.50 -28.24
C THR A 6 -1.11 -8.50 -28.78
N GLY A 7 -1.34 -7.89 -29.95
CA GLY A 7 -2.69 -7.76 -30.47
C GLY A 7 -3.58 -6.77 -29.70
N LEU A 8 -2.99 -5.87 -28.90
CA LEU A 8 -3.70 -4.82 -28.16
C LEU A 8 -4.65 -4.05 -29.10
N LYS A 9 -5.85 -3.76 -28.61
CA LYS A 9 -6.91 -3.03 -29.33
C LYS A 9 -7.55 -1.99 -28.41
N ASP A 10 -8.26 -1.05 -29.01
CA ASP A 10 -9.09 -0.10 -28.26
C ASP A 10 -10.11 -0.85 -27.40
N GLY A 11 -10.35 -0.35 -26.20
CA GLY A 11 -11.23 -0.94 -25.20
C GLY A 11 -10.57 -1.99 -24.30
N MET A 12 -9.35 -2.42 -24.60
CA MET A 12 -8.61 -3.40 -23.78
C MET A 12 -8.02 -2.80 -22.52
N THR A 13 -7.65 -3.66 -21.58
CA THR A 13 -7.05 -3.32 -20.29
C THR A 13 -5.54 -3.47 -20.32
N ILE A 14 -4.84 -2.41 -19.96
CA ILE A 14 -3.40 -2.42 -19.74
C ILE A 14 -3.08 -2.30 -18.25
N SER A 15 -2.08 -3.04 -17.78
CA SER A 15 -1.72 -3.01 -16.37
C SER A 15 -0.28 -2.61 -16.11
N PHE A 16 -0.08 -2.06 -14.92
CA PHE A 16 1.21 -1.59 -14.42
C PHE A 16 1.31 -1.83 -12.91
N HIS A 17 2.54 -1.83 -12.41
CA HIS A 17 2.82 -1.87 -10.98
C HIS A 17 3.58 -0.62 -10.52
N HIS A 18 3.61 -0.35 -9.21
CA HIS A 18 4.13 0.90 -8.65
C HIS A 18 5.42 0.72 -7.82
N HIS A 19 6.28 -0.23 -8.15
CA HIS A 19 7.47 -0.53 -7.34
C HIS A 19 8.47 0.63 -7.29
N PHE A 20 8.59 1.41 -8.35
CA PHE A 20 9.36 2.67 -8.36
C PHE A 20 8.62 3.85 -7.70
N ARG A 21 7.32 3.70 -7.42
CA ARG A 21 6.46 4.72 -6.78
C ARG A 21 6.55 6.08 -7.51
N ASN A 22 7.05 7.14 -6.83
CA ASN A 22 7.18 8.46 -7.46
C ASN A 22 8.39 8.57 -8.41
N GLY A 23 9.22 7.55 -8.49
CA GLY A 23 10.31 7.43 -9.45
C GLY A 23 9.96 6.65 -10.71
N ASP A 24 8.69 6.23 -10.92
CA ASP A 24 8.31 5.47 -12.11
C ASP A 24 8.32 6.31 -13.38
N HIS A 25 8.97 5.81 -14.42
CA HIS A 25 8.97 6.42 -15.76
C HIS A 25 8.20 5.57 -16.78
N ILE A 26 7.87 4.32 -16.46
CA ILE A 26 7.31 3.33 -17.40
C ILE A 26 5.90 3.68 -17.80
N ILE A 27 5.02 4.01 -16.85
CA ILE A 27 3.61 4.29 -17.16
C ILE A 27 3.50 5.43 -18.17
N ASN A 28 4.19 6.55 -17.91
CA ASN A 28 4.15 7.70 -18.83
C ASN A 28 4.72 7.35 -20.18
N MET A 29 5.89 6.69 -20.25
CA MET A 29 6.55 6.28 -21.48
C MET A 29 5.66 5.36 -22.33
N VAL A 30 5.03 4.36 -21.72
CA VAL A 30 4.19 3.41 -22.44
C VAL A 30 2.89 4.08 -22.92
N VAL A 31 2.23 4.87 -22.07
CA VAL A 31 0.98 5.55 -22.45
C VAL A 31 1.22 6.62 -23.52
N ASP A 32 2.34 7.34 -23.46
CA ASP A 32 2.76 8.24 -24.54
C ASP A 32 2.92 7.47 -25.85
N LYS A 33 3.60 6.31 -25.83
CA LYS A 33 3.78 5.47 -27.02
C LYS A 33 2.45 4.92 -27.55
N LEU A 34 1.54 4.50 -26.67
CA LEU A 34 0.20 4.05 -27.09
C LEU A 34 -0.61 5.19 -27.74
N ALA A 35 -0.53 6.40 -27.19
CA ALA A 35 -1.14 7.59 -27.80
C ALA A 35 -0.56 7.92 -29.18
N GLU A 36 0.77 7.87 -29.35
CA GLU A 36 1.45 8.03 -30.65
C GLU A 36 1.03 6.96 -31.67
N MET A 37 0.75 5.74 -31.22
CA MET A 37 0.28 4.65 -32.07
C MET A 37 -1.21 4.75 -32.40
N GLY A 38 -1.93 5.69 -31.80
CA GLY A 38 -3.34 5.96 -32.08
C GLY A 38 -4.35 5.19 -31.23
N TYR A 39 -3.92 4.44 -30.20
CA TYR A 39 -4.82 3.71 -29.31
C TYR A 39 -5.74 4.63 -28.53
N LYS A 40 -6.96 4.17 -28.28
CA LYS A 40 -8.04 4.88 -27.60
C LYS A 40 -8.82 3.96 -26.68
N ASN A 41 -9.59 4.56 -25.78
CA ASN A 41 -10.56 3.88 -24.93
C ASN A 41 -9.95 2.75 -24.07
N LEU A 42 -8.71 2.90 -23.63
CA LEU A 42 -8.05 1.88 -22.81
C LEU A 42 -8.45 2.00 -21.33
N THR A 43 -8.53 0.86 -20.66
CA THR A 43 -8.61 0.76 -19.21
C THR A 43 -7.19 0.68 -18.63
N LEU A 44 -6.87 1.57 -17.70
CA LEU A 44 -5.59 1.57 -16.98
C LEU A 44 -5.77 0.88 -15.62
N ALA A 45 -5.24 -0.33 -15.48
CA ALA A 45 -5.25 -1.11 -14.24
C ALA A 45 -3.89 -1.02 -13.53
N ALA A 46 -3.66 0.07 -12.79
CA ALA A 46 -2.39 0.28 -12.08
C ALA A 46 -2.51 -0.09 -10.60
N SER A 47 -1.50 -0.76 -10.04
CA SER A 47 -1.49 -1.09 -8.61
C SER A 47 -1.49 0.15 -7.70
N SER A 48 -0.95 1.29 -8.13
CA SER A 48 -1.14 2.64 -7.55
C SER A 48 -0.57 3.70 -8.50
N LEU A 49 -1.08 4.93 -8.44
CA LEU A 49 -0.64 6.06 -9.27
C LEU A 49 -0.11 7.19 -8.39
N ALA A 50 1.17 7.54 -8.59
CA ALA A 50 1.89 8.58 -7.86
C ALA A 50 1.81 9.95 -8.57
N SER A 51 2.37 10.99 -7.95
CA SER A 51 2.35 12.35 -8.51
C SER A 51 3.12 12.47 -9.84
N VAL A 52 4.12 11.61 -10.08
CA VAL A 52 4.86 11.57 -11.34
C VAL A 52 3.98 11.25 -12.56
N HIS A 53 2.81 10.64 -12.34
CA HIS A 53 1.85 10.28 -13.40
C HIS A 53 0.89 11.41 -13.78
N ALA A 54 1.14 12.66 -13.38
CA ALA A 54 0.38 13.86 -13.82
C ALA A 54 0.18 13.93 -15.36
N PRO A 55 1.14 13.51 -16.23
CA PRO A 55 0.92 13.48 -17.68
C PRO A 55 -0.28 12.67 -18.16
N LEU A 56 -0.80 11.71 -17.37
CA LEU A 56 -2.00 10.94 -17.70
C LEU A 56 -3.25 11.83 -17.85
N VAL A 57 -3.28 13.02 -17.23
CA VAL A 57 -4.38 14.00 -17.38
C VAL A 57 -4.61 14.32 -18.86
N ARG A 58 -3.55 14.53 -19.64
CA ARG A 58 -3.68 14.81 -21.09
C ARG A 58 -4.20 13.61 -21.86
N HIS A 59 -3.81 12.39 -21.47
CA HIS A 59 -4.23 11.16 -22.13
C HIS A 59 -5.69 10.82 -21.85
N ILE A 60 -6.19 11.16 -20.65
CA ILE A 60 -7.60 11.07 -20.32
C ILE A 60 -8.39 12.09 -21.17
N LYS A 61 -7.97 13.36 -21.22
CA LYS A 61 -8.62 14.41 -22.04
C LYS A 61 -8.66 14.05 -23.53
N ASN A 62 -7.66 13.33 -24.02
CA ASN A 62 -7.56 12.88 -25.41
C ASN A 62 -8.23 11.52 -25.69
N GLY A 63 -8.87 10.91 -24.69
CA GLY A 63 -9.59 9.65 -24.80
C GLY A 63 -8.70 8.42 -25.04
N VAL A 64 -7.41 8.49 -24.70
CA VAL A 64 -6.50 7.33 -24.71
C VAL A 64 -6.85 6.42 -23.53
N ILE A 65 -6.96 7.00 -22.33
CA ILE A 65 -7.40 6.33 -21.11
C ILE A 65 -8.81 6.83 -20.78
N THR A 66 -9.75 5.93 -20.63
CA THR A 66 -11.16 6.25 -20.31
C THR A 66 -11.64 5.61 -19.01
N HIS A 67 -10.95 4.58 -18.52
CA HIS A 67 -11.25 3.89 -17.26
C HIS A 67 -9.97 3.72 -16.44
N ILE A 68 -10.08 3.81 -15.12
CA ILE A 68 -8.96 3.56 -14.20
C ILE A 68 -9.43 2.66 -13.06
N GLU A 69 -8.67 1.58 -12.82
CA GLU A 69 -8.73 0.78 -11.60
C GLU A 69 -7.38 0.84 -10.88
N THR A 70 -7.38 1.22 -9.60
CA THR A 70 -6.14 1.43 -8.84
C THR A 70 -6.36 1.30 -7.33
N SER A 71 -5.29 1.17 -6.55
CA SER A 71 -5.40 1.29 -5.09
C SER A 71 -5.26 2.73 -4.59
N GLY A 72 -4.80 3.65 -5.41
CA GLY A 72 -4.61 5.03 -4.98
C GLY A 72 -4.20 5.99 -6.08
N LEU A 73 -4.46 7.27 -5.83
CA LEU A 73 -4.16 8.39 -6.71
C LEU A 73 -3.53 9.53 -5.90
N ARG A 74 -2.54 10.20 -6.48
CA ARG A 74 -1.87 11.34 -5.85
C ARG A 74 -1.58 12.46 -6.86
N GLY A 75 -1.35 13.67 -6.33
CA GLY A 75 -0.97 14.84 -7.12
C GLY A 75 -2.05 15.34 -8.06
N GLU A 76 -1.64 16.00 -9.14
CA GLU A 76 -2.52 16.64 -10.11
C GLU A 76 -3.56 15.69 -10.72
N LEU A 77 -3.16 14.44 -11.01
CA LEU A 77 -4.09 13.44 -11.54
C LEU A 77 -5.27 13.20 -10.59
N ALA A 78 -4.98 13.06 -9.28
CA ALA A 78 -6.01 12.86 -8.26
C ALA A 78 -6.92 14.09 -8.12
N GLU A 79 -6.36 15.29 -8.15
CA GLU A 79 -7.11 16.54 -8.09
C GLU A 79 -8.04 16.74 -9.28
N GLU A 80 -7.56 16.52 -10.49
CA GLU A 80 -8.35 16.64 -11.72
C GLU A 80 -9.48 15.60 -11.78
N ILE A 81 -9.21 14.34 -11.37
CA ILE A 81 -10.25 13.30 -11.25
C ILE A 81 -11.29 13.69 -10.20
N SER A 82 -10.87 14.23 -9.04
CA SER A 82 -11.79 14.71 -8.01
C SER A 82 -12.67 15.86 -8.50
N ARG A 83 -12.21 16.65 -9.49
CA ARG A 83 -12.98 17.73 -10.15
C ARG A 83 -13.90 17.21 -11.27
N GLY A 84 -13.84 15.91 -11.58
CA GLY A 84 -14.71 15.27 -12.59
C GLY A 84 -14.05 15.14 -13.98
N LEU A 85 -12.74 14.95 -14.04
CA LEU A 85 -12.01 14.76 -15.31
C LEU A 85 -12.52 13.55 -16.11
N MET A 86 -12.89 12.46 -15.43
CA MET A 86 -13.30 11.22 -16.08
C MET A 86 -14.83 11.11 -16.18
N ASP A 87 -15.33 10.49 -17.24
CA ASP A 87 -16.75 10.22 -17.43
C ASP A 87 -17.26 9.05 -16.58
N CYS A 88 -16.38 8.09 -16.28
CA CYS A 88 -16.65 6.97 -15.40
C CYS A 88 -15.95 7.15 -14.06
N PRO A 89 -16.53 6.67 -12.94
CA PRO A 89 -15.85 6.66 -11.66
C PRO A 89 -14.56 5.82 -11.70
N VAL A 90 -13.52 6.27 -11.01
CA VAL A 90 -12.35 5.43 -10.74
C VAL A 90 -12.72 4.32 -9.76
N VAL A 91 -12.34 3.10 -10.04
CA VAL A 91 -12.53 1.97 -9.12
C VAL A 91 -11.31 1.82 -8.24
N PHE A 92 -11.50 1.97 -6.93
CA PHE A 92 -10.45 1.77 -5.94
C PHE A 92 -10.57 0.39 -5.32
N ARG A 93 -9.51 -0.43 -5.46
CA ARG A 93 -9.41 -1.75 -4.84
C ARG A 93 -8.22 -1.77 -3.86
N SER A 94 -8.34 -2.52 -2.77
CA SER A 94 -7.19 -2.81 -1.92
C SER A 94 -6.16 -3.67 -2.69
N HIS A 95 -4.97 -3.84 -2.12
CA HIS A 95 -3.96 -4.69 -2.74
C HIS A 95 -4.42 -6.14 -2.88
N GLY A 96 -5.04 -6.70 -1.83
CA GLY A 96 -5.64 -8.03 -1.86
C GLY A 96 -6.87 -8.11 -2.76
N GLY A 97 -7.73 -7.08 -2.72
CA GLY A 97 -8.90 -6.97 -3.57
C GLY A 97 -8.56 -6.91 -5.06
N ARG A 98 -7.50 -6.16 -5.45
CA ARG A 98 -6.99 -6.14 -6.82
C ARG A 98 -6.44 -7.51 -7.25
N ALA A 99 -5.62 -8.12 -6.41
CA ALA A 99 -5.06 -9.45 -6.70
C ALA A 99 -6.16 -10.52 -6.86
N SER A 100 -7.21 -10.43 -6.04
CA SER A 100 -8.37 -11.29 -6.14
C SER A 100 -9.17 -11.06 -7.42
N ALA A 101 -9.43 -9.80 -7.79
CA ALA A 101 -10.16 -9.43 -9.00
C ALA A 101 -9.42 -9.87 -10.28
N ILE A 102 -8.10 -9.74 -10.33
CA ILE A 102 -7.28 -10.25 -11.44
C ILE A 102 -7.38 -11.79 -11.53
N ARG A 103 -7.24 -12.46 -10.39
CA ARG A 103 -7.29 -13.92 -10.34
C ARG A 103 -8.65 -14.49 -10.70
N SER A 104 -9.75 -13.83 -10.31
CA SER A 104 -11.12 -14.27 -10.65
C SER A 104 -11.53 -13.93 -12.09
N GLY A 105 -10.83 -13.00 -12.74
CA GLY A 105 -11.18 -12.45 -14.03
C GLY A 105 -12.14 -11.24 -13.97
N ASP A 106 -12.53 -10.79 -12.78
CA ASP A 106 -13.35 -9.56 -12.61
C ASP A 106 -12.58 -8.32 -13.10
N LEU A 107 -11.25 -8.35 -12.98
CA LEU A 107 -10.33 -7.42 -13.61
C LEU A 107 -9.46 -8.20 -14.60
N HIS A 108 -9.92 -8.36 -15.82
CA HIS A 108 -9.15 -8.99 -16.89
C HIS A 108 -8.05 -8.05 -17.38
N ILE A 109 -6.84 -8.57 -17.57
CA ILE A 109 -5.69 -7.81 -18.08
C ILE A 109 -5.28 -8.39 -19.43
N ASP A 110 -5.43 -7.59 -20.49
CA ASP A 110 -5.02 -7.99 -21.84
C ASP A 110 -3.50 -7.87 -22.01
N VAL A 111 -2.89 -6.77 -21.52
CA VAL A 111 -1.45 -6.59 -21.60
C VAL A 111 -0.89 -5.99 -20.30
N ALA A 112 0.04 -6.71 -19.69
CA ALA A 112 0.80 -6.20 -18.54
C ALA A 112 2.16 -5.62 -18.99
N PHE A 113 2.41 -4.37 -18.64
CA PHE A 113 3.70 -3.68 -18.84
C PHE A 113 4.43 -3.58 -17.51
N LEU A 114 5.44 -4.40 -17.32
CA LEU A 114 6.07 -4.62 -16.02
C LEU A 114 7.54 -4.16 -16.05
N GLY A 115 7.85 -3.13 -15.28
CA GLY A 115 9.21 -2.66 -15.12
C GLY A 115 10.03 -3.56 -14.19
N ALA A 116 11.25 -3.88 -14.59
CA ALA A 116 12.17 -4.66 -13.78
C ALA A 116 13.60 -4.13 -13.89
N PRO A 117 14.29 -3.86 -12.76
CA PRO A 117 15.70 -3.45 -12.73
C PRO A 117 16.67 -4.43 -13.37
N SER A 118 16.34 -5.72 -13.45
CA SER A 118 17.09 -6.70 -14.20
C SER A 118 16.18 -7.75 -14.83
N CYS A 119 16.56 -8.20 -16.01
CA CYS A 119 15.88 -9.28 -16.72
C CYS A 119 16.90 -10.03 -17.59
N ASP A 120 16.78 -11.35 -17.70
CA ASP A 120 17.53 -12.08 -18.71
C ASP A 120 16.81 -12.13 -20.07
N PRO A 121 17.47 -12.59 -21.16
CA PRO A 121 16.86 -12.62 -22.49
C PRO A 121 15.63 -13.52 -22.62
N TYR A 122 15.37 -14.41 -21.67
CA TYR A 122 14.22 -15.31 -21.66
C TYR A 122 13.04 -14.78 -20.83
N GLY A 123 13.26 -13.72 -20.03
CA GLY A 123 12.18 -13.08 -19.28
C GLY A 123 12.24 -13.26 -17.76
N ASN A 124 13.23 -13.97 -17.22
CA ASN A 124 13.37 -14.03 -15.75
C ASN A 124 13.74 -12.65 -15.20
N ALA A 125 12.81 -12.04 -14.45
CA ALA A 125 12.93 -10.66 -14.00
C ALA A 125 13.01 -10.51 -12.48
N ASN A 126 13.78 -9.50 -12.03
CA ASN A 126 13.95 -9.16 -10.62
C ASN A 126 13.89 -7.65 -10.37
N GLY A 127 13.56 -7.29 -9.13
CA GLY A 127 13.57 -5.91 -8.65
C GLY A 127 14.96 -5.38 -8.23
N TYR A 128 16.01 -6.13 -8.50
CA TYR A 128 17.42 -5.78 -8.27
C TYR A 128 18.32 -6.52 -9.28
N SER A 129 19.56 -6.05 -9.47
CA SER A 129 20.58 -6.80 -10.20
C SER A 129 21.62 -7.36 -9.23
N ARG A 130 22.09 -8.59 -9.48
CA ARG A 130 23.21 -9.19 -8.74
C ARG A 130 24.57 -8.81 -9.29
N ASP A 131 24.62 -8.49 -10.58
CA ASP A 131 25.85 -8.22 -11.32
C ASP A 131 26.22 -6.72 -11.30
N ASP A 132 25.37 -5.87 -10.73
CA ASP A 132 25.54 -4.42 -10.67
C ASP A 132 25.18 -3.92 -9.27
N ASP A 133 26.19 -3.46 -8.51
CA ASP A 133 26.00 -2.95 -7.16
C ASP A 133 25.50 -1.49 -7.16
N ASP A 134 25.75 -0.75 -8.23
CA ASP A 134 25.33 0.65 -8.39
C ASP A 134 24.05 0.78 -9.24
N GLY A 135 23.49 -0.35 -9.66
CA GLY A 135 22.32 -0.39 -10.54
C GLY A 135 21.03 0.06 -9.89
N ILE A 136 20.03 0.28 -10.75
CA ILE A 136 18.68 0.60 -10.31
C ILE A 136 18.10 -0.60 -9.54
N ALA A 137 17.50 -0.33 -8.38
CA ALA A 137 16.77 -1.33 -7.60
C ALA A 137 15.45 -0.76 -7.14
N CYS A 138 14.38 -1.56 -7.23
CA CYS A 138 13.07 -1.22 -6.69
C CYS A 138 12.61 -2.21 -5.59
N GLY A 139 13.40 -3.25 -5.32
CA GLY A 139 13.07 -4.28 -4.35
C GLY A 139 12.03 -5.27 -4.86
N SER A 140 11.15 -5.73 -3.99
CA SER A 140 10.19 -6.79 -4.31
C SER A 140 9.24 -6.41 -5.46
N LEU A 141 9.04 -7.30 -6.43
CA LEU A 141 8.08 -7.19 -7.54
C LEU A 141 6.73 -7.86 -7.21
N GLY A 142 6.31 -7.81 -5.95
CA GLY A 142 5.18 -8.59 -5.44
C GLY A 142 3.85 -8.33 -6.15
N TYR A 143 3.54 -7.08 -6.52
CA TYR A 143 2.31 -6.76 -7.26
C TYR A 143 2.41 -7.20 -8.72
N ALA A 144 3.56 -7.02 -9.35
CA ALA A 144 3.79 -7.41 -10.73
C ALA A 144 3.65 -8.94 -10.95
N ARG A 145 3.94 -9.76 -9.94
CA ARG A 145 3.79 -11.23 -10.03
C ARG A 145 2.36 -11.68 -10.29
N THR A 146 1.36 -10.99 -9.73
CA THR A 146 -0.05 -11.30 -10.00
C THR A 146 -0.42 -10.94 -11.44
N ASP A 147 0.00 -9.76 -11.90
CA ASP A 147 -0.23 -9.30 -13.27
C ASP A 147 0.44 -10.23 -14.27
N ALA A 148 1.72 -10.58 -14.08
CA ALA A 148 2.46 -11.49 -14.94
C ALA A 148 1.77 -12.86 -15.07
N LYS A 149 1.23 -13.38 -13.98
CA LYS A 149 0.61 -14.72 -13.98
C LYS A 149 -0.73 -14.82 -14.69
N TYR A 150 -1.48 -13.72 -14.74
CA TYR A 150 -2.90 -13.76 -15.17
C TYR A 150 -3.20 -12.84 -16.35
N ALA A 151 -2.27 -12.03 -16.83
CA ALA A 151 -2.45 -11.25 -18.06
C ALA A 151 -2.36 -12.15 -19.30
N ASP A 152 -3.07 -11.79 -20.37
CA ASP A 152 -2.99 -12.51 -21.66
C ASP A 152 -1.62 -12.35 -22.32
N ASN A 153 -0.99 -11.18 -22.14
CA ASN A 153 0.36 -10.89 -22.63
C ASN A 153 1.16 -10.13 -21.58
N VAL A 154 2.43 -10.48 -21.42
CA VAL A 154 3.35 -9.86 -20.48
C VAL A 154 4.58 -9.30 -21.17
N ILE A 155 4.80 -8.01 -21.02
CA ILE A 155 5.98 -7.30 -21.51
C ILE A 155 6.81 -6.87 -20.30
N ILE A 156 8.00 -7.45 -20.13
CA ILE A 156 9.00 -6.93 -19.19
C ILE A 156 9.76 -5.77 -19.86
N ILE A 157 9.85 -4.65 -19.15
CA ILE A 157 10.60 -3.48 -19.56
C ILE A 157 11.78 -3.33 -18.59
N THR A 158 12.99 -3.40 -19.10
CA THR A 158 14.22 -3.33 -18.29
C THR A 158 15.23 -2.39 -18.92
N ASN A 159 16.10 -1.82 -18.09
CA ASN A 159 17.29 -1.10 -18.55
C ASN A 159 18.58 -1.92 -18.39
N HIS A 160 18.49 -3.15 -17.86
CA HIS A 160 19.62 -4.00 -17.60
C HIS A 160 19.36 -5.46 -17.95
N LEU A 161 19.90 -5.92 -19.09
CA LEU A 161 19.91 -7.34 -19.46
C LEU A 161 21.09 -8.04 -18.81
N VAL A 162 20.79 -9.11 -18.07
CA VAL A 162 21.78 -9.94 -17.39
C VAL A 162 21.91 -11.31 -18.06
N ALA A 163 22.96 -12.06 -17.72
CA ALA A 163 23.14 -13.42 -18.21
C ALA A 163 22.04 -14.37 -17.68
N TYR A 164 21.63 -15.32 -18.51
CA TYR A 164 20.73 -16.40 -18.12
C TYR A 164 21.44 -17.41 -17.20
N PRO A 165 20.80 -17.92 -16.13
CA PRO A 165 19.48 -17.51 -15.61
C PRO A 165 19.59 -16.37 -14.59
N ASN A 166 18.67 -15.42 -14.62
CA ASN A 166 18.52 -14.37 -13.58
C ASN A 166 17.81 -14.93 -12.34
N ALA A 167 18.42 -15.90 -11.69
CA ALA A 167 17.85 -16.64 -10.57
C ALA A 167 18.41 -16.17 -9.21
N PRO A 168 17.62 -16.26 -8.12
CA PRO A 168 16.18 -16.53 -8.06
C PRO A 168 15.39 -15.35 -8.63
N TRP A 169 14.37 -15.65 -9.40
CA TRP A 169 13.54 -14.63 -10.08
C TRP A 169 12.30 -14.23 -9.26
N ALA A 170 11.85 -13.02 -9.46
CA ALA A 170 10.55 -12.55 -9.00
C ALA A 170 9.45 -12.96 -9.98
N ILE A 171 9.70 -12.77 -11.28
CA ILE A 171 8.83 -13.15 -12.37
C ILE A 171 9.59 -14.17 -13.22
N PRO A 172 9.06 -15.40 -13.42
CA PRO A 172 9.70 -16.43 -14.20
C PRO A 172 9.46 -16.25 -15.71
N GLU A 173 10.38 -16.76 -16.53
CA GLU A 173 10.33 -16.70 -17.98
C GLU A 173 9.03 -17.26 -18.59
N TYR A 174 8.42 -18.27 -17.98
CA TYR A 174 7.18 -18.89 -18.48
C TYR A 174 5.91 -18.04 -18.27
N ASP A 175 6.01 -16.93 -17.55
CA ASP A 175 4.96 -15.91 -17.41
C ASP A 175 5.27 -14.65 -18.25
N VAL A 176 6.24 -14.69 -19.19
CA VAL A 176 6.70 -13.53 -19.95
C VAL A 176 6.69 -13.79 -21.45
N ASP A 177 6.06 -12.93 -22.24
CA ASP A 177 6.00 -13.04 -23.69
C ASP A 177 7.06 -12.19 -24.40
N TYR A 178 7.39 -11.02 -23.86
CA TYR A 178 8.32 -10.09 -24.48
C TYR A 178 9.22 -9.41 -23.46
N VAL A 179 10.49 -9.23 -23.84
CA VAL A 179 11.46 -8.42 -23.10
C VAL A 179 11.81 -7.20 -23.95
N VAL A 180 11.69 -6.01 -23.37
CA VAL A 180 12.03 -4.74 -24.00
C VAL A 180 13.14 -4.06 -23.22
N LEU A 181 14.28 -3.84 -23.89
CA LEU A 181 15.37 -3.06 -23.35
C LEU A 181 15.14 -1.57 -23.64
N THR A 182 15.29 -0.72 -22.63
CA THR A 182 15.19 0.75 -22.72
C THR A 182 16.30 1.38 -21.89
N ASP A 183 16.62 2.63 -22.15
CA ASP A 183 17.69 3.34 -21.42
C ASP A 183 17.25 3.76 -20.00
N ASP A 184 15.95 3.90 -19.78
CA ASP A 184 15.41 4.43 -18.53
C ASP A 184 14.09 3.75 -18.15
N ILE A 185 13.99 3.28 -16.90
CA ILE A 185 12.79 2.69 -16.32
C ILE A 185 12.33 3.42 -15.06
N GLY A 186 13.15 4.33 -14.51
CA GLY A 186 12.80 5.11 -13.33
C GLY A 186 13.98 5.48 -12.44
N ASP A 187 13.69 6.30 -11.42
CA ASP A 187 14.63 6.73 -10.39
C ASP A 187 14.40 5.94 -9.09
N PRO A 188 15.35 5.11 -8.61
CA PRO A 188 15.22 4.35 -7.37
C PRO A 188 15.02 5.24 -6.13
N LYS A 189 15.48 6.49 -6.14
CA LYS A 189 15.24 7.44 -5.04
C LYS A 189 13.77 7.78 -4.83
N GLY A 190 12.95 7.60 -5.86
CA GLY A 190 11.50 7.79 -5.77
C GLY A 190 10.76 6.72 -4.98
N ILE A 191 11.41 5.61 -4.62
CA ILE A 191 10.81 4.52 -3.84
C ILE A 191 10.36 5.02 -2.46
N MET A 192 11.23 5.77 -1.75
CA MET A 192 10.88 6.42 -0.49
C MET A 192 10.13 7.72 -0.77
N SER A 193 8.84 7.63 -1.01
CA SER A 193 8.01 8.77 -1.37
C SER A 193 6.65 8.78 -0.66
N GLY A 194 6.01 9.93 -0.64
CA GLY A 194 4.67 10.10 -0.10
C GLY A 194 4.62 9.96 1.43
N ALA A 195 3.83 9.00 1.92
CA ALA A 195 3.62 8.79 3.36
C ALA A 195 4.78 8.09 4.07
N THR A 196 5.68 7.40 3.32
CA THR A 196 6.81 6.68 3.91
C THR A 196 7.87 7.67 4.37
N ARG A 197 8.01 7.85 5.68
CA ARG A 197 8.95 8.77 6.29
C ARG A 197 9.29 8.39 7.73
N TYR A 198 10.52 8.60 8.12
CA TYR A 198 10.92 8.54 9.51
C TYR A 198 10.62 9.88 10.20
N THR A 199 10.04 9.81 11.40
CA THR A 199 9.65 11.00 12.15
C THR A 199 10.60 11.29 13.31
N LYS A 200 10.78 12.60 13.57
CA LYS A 200 11.39 13.13 14.81
C LYS A 200 10.38 13.99 15.59
N ASP A 201 9.14 14.09 15.12
CA ASP A 201 8.09 14.84 15.79
C ASP A 201 7.76 14.21 17.15
N PRO A 202 7.92 14.96 18.28
CA PRO A 202 7.63 14.43 19.62
C PRO A 202 6.20 13.90 19.76
N LYS A 203 5.23 14.50 19.07
CA LYS A 203 3.83 14.07 19.06
C LYS A 203 3.69 12.68 18.43
N GLU A 204 4.26 12.47 17.23
CA GLU A 204 4.26 11.18 16.56
C GLU A 204 5.04 10.12 17.33
N LEU A 205 6.15 10.49 17.98
CA LEU A 205 6.91 9.59 18.86
C LEU A 205 6.12 9.18 20.11
N LEU A 206 5.33 10.09 20.69
CA LEU A 206 4.43 9.76 21.81
C LEU A 206 3.36 8.76 21.39
N ILE A 207 2.72 9.00 20.25
CA ILE A 207 1.74 8.06 19.65
C ILE A 207 2.39 6.68 19.46
N ALA A 208 3.56 6.64 18.85
CA ALA A 208 4.30 5.41 18.58
C ALA A 208 4.65 4.62 19.86
N LYS A 209 5.12 5.32 20.90
CA LYS A 209 5.39 4.72 22.20
C LYS A 209 4.12 4.16 22.84
N THR A 210 3.05 4.93 22.79
CA THR A 210 1.74 4.51 23.34
C THR A 210 1.20 3.28 22.60
N ALA A 211 1.31 3.24 21.26
CA ALA A 211 0.92 2.09 20.46
C ALA A 211 1.70 0.82 20.83
N ALA A 212 3.02 0.93 21.02
CA ALA A 212 3.84 -0.19 21.48
C ALA A 212 3.43 -0.70 22.89
N ASN A 213 3.05 0.23 23.79
CA ASN A 213 2.54 -0.15 25.12
C ASN A 213 1.15 -0.82 25.04
N VAL A 214 0.29 -0.36 24.13
CA VAL A 214 -1.02 -0.98 23.86
C VAL A 214 -0.85 -2.42 23.36
N ILE A 215 0.02 -2.63 22.38
CA ILE A 215 0.28 -3.98 21.83
C ILE A 215 0.79 -4.92 22.93
N GLU A 216 1.71 -4.48 23.77
CA GLU A 216 2.20 -5.25 24.92
C GLU A 216 1.07 -5.56 25.90
N ALA A 217 0.27 -4.55 26.29
CA ALA A 217 -0.83 -4.71 27.23
C ALA A 217 -1.90 -5.69 26.76
N THR A 218 -2.16 -5.75 25.43
CA THR A 218 -3.14 -6.68 24.85
C THR A 218 -2.66 -8.14 24.86
N GLY A 219 -1.34 -8.38 25.06
CA GLY A 219 -0.73 -9.71 25.06
C GLY A 219 -0.33 -10.23 23.68
N TYR A 220 -0.40 -9.41 22.63
CA TYR A 220 0.02 -9.78 21.28
C TYR A 220 1.52 -9.60 21.03
N LEU A 221 2.27 -9.07 22.01
CA LEU A 221 3.74 -9.03 21.99
C LEU A 221 4.29 -10.20 22.82
N TYR A 222 4.52 -11.33 22.17
CA TYR A 222 5.02 -12.58 22.75
C TYR A 222 6.07 -13.21 21.86
N ASP A 223 6.86 -14.17 22.34
CA ASP A 223 7.88 -14.84 21.51
C ASP A 223 7.23 -15.62 20.35
N GLY A 224 7.59 -15.28 19.12
CA GLY A 224 7.02 -15.85 17.90
C GLY A 224 5.82 -15.09 17.31
N PHE A 225 5.52 -13.87 17.76
CA PHE A 225 4.48 -13.01 17.15
C PHE A 225 4.81 -12.65 15.68
N SER A 226 3.81 -12.15 14.98
CA SER A 226 3.96 -11.63 13.61
C SER A 226 3.37 -10.23 13.50
N MET A 227 3.95 -9.41 12.63
CA MET A 227 3.56 -8.01 12.54
C MET A 227 3.61 -7.42 11.14
N GLN A 228 2.81 -6.35 10.94
CA GLN A 228 2.96 -5.44 9.82
C GLN A 228 2.90 -3.98 10.29
N MET A 229 3.74 -3.14 9.69
CA MET A 229 3.79 -1.70 9.90
C MET A 229 3.19 -0.96 8.70
N GLY A 230 2.35 0.04 8.97
CA GLY A 230 1.93 1.00 7.96
C GLY A 230 3.05 1.98 7.60
N SER A 231 2.91 2.68 6.47
CA SER A 231 3.93 3.59 5.93
C SER A 231 4.00 4.96 6.62
N GLY A 232 3.07 5.31 7.50
CA GLY A 232 3.00 6.62 8.17
C GLY A 232 4.08 6.82 9.24
N GLY A 233 4.44 8.07 9.54
CA GLY A 233 5.52 8.40 10.47
C GLY A 233 5.38 7.78 11.86
N ALA A 234 4.22 7.91 12.50
CA ALA A 234 3.96 7.31 13.81
C ALA A 234 3.95 5.78 13.75
N SER A 235 3.39 5.19 12.69
CA SER A 235 3.37 3.74 12.50
C SER A 235 4.80 3.19 12.39
N LEU A 236 5.63 3.74 11.51
CA LEU A 236 7.04 3.32 11.38
C LEU A 236 7.84 3.56 12.67
N ALA A 237 7.59 4.67 13.38
CA ALA A 237 8.28 4.95 14.63
C ALA A 237 7.97 3.93 15.74
N THR A 238 6.82 3.24 15.66
CA THR A 238 6.45 2.21 16.64
C THR A 238 7.44 1.03 16.62
N ALA A 239 8.01 0.70 15.46
CA ALA A 239 9.03 -0.35 15.33
C ALA A 239 10.22 -0.12 16.29
N ARG A 240 10.65 1.15 16.50
CA ARG A 240 11.72 1.50 17.44
C ARG A 240 11.39 1.10 18.88
N PHE A 241 10.16 1.34 19.31
CA PHE A 241 9.72 1.02 20.66
C PHE A 241 9.46 -0.48 20.84
N LEU A 242 8.93 -1.16 19.81
CA LEU A 242 8.80 -2.60 19.81
C LEU A 242 10.16 -3.28 19.87
N ARG A 243 11.14 -2.82 19.08
CA ARG A 243 12.52 -3.33 19.15
C ARG A 243 13.06 -3.31 20.57
N GLN A 244 12.90 -2.19 21.32
CA GLN A 244 13.36 -2.12 22.68
C GLN A 244 12.66 -3.13 23.59
N LYS A 245 11.33 -3.26 23.47
CA LYS A 245 10.56 -4.24 24.24
C LYS A 245 10.97 -5.69 23.92
N MET A 246 11.25 -5.99 22.66
CA MET A 246 11.72 -7.30 22.22
C MET A 246 13.07 -7.66 22.86
N LEU A 247 13.99 -6.68 22.91
CA LEU A 247 15.28 -6.85 23.56
C LEU A 247 15.12 -7.05 25.09
N ASP A 248 14.30 -6.25 25.74
CA ASP A 248 14.08 -6.30 27.19
C ASP A 248 13.42 -7.63 27.62
N GLN A 249 12.55 -8.17 26.78
CA GLN A 249 11.80 -9.41 27.05
C GLN A 249 12.45 -10.67 26.44
N HIS A 250 13.52 -10.54 25.67
CA HIS A 250 14.18 -11.63 24.95
C HIS A 250 13.26 -12.42 24.03
N ILE A 251 12.35 -11.72 23.32
CA ILE A 251 11.38 -12.29 22.38
C ILE A 251 11.73 -11.92 20.95
N ARG A 252 11.27 -12.76 20.00
CA ARG A 252 11.51 -12.56 18.57
C ARG A 252 10.19 -12.56 17.80
N CYS A 253 10.19 -11.84 16.70
CA CYS A 253 9.12 -11.83 15.72
C CYS A 253 9.31 -12.98 14.73
N ARG A 254 8.29 -13.80 14.53
CA ARG A 254 8.31 -14.91 13.58
C ARG A 254 8.41 -14.42 12.13
N PHE A 255 7.67 -13.38 11.77
CA PHE A 255 7.82 -12.70 10.50
C PHE A 255 7.28 -11.26 10.53
N ALA A 256 7.93 -10.39 9.76
CA ALA A 256 7.40 -9.08 9.39
C ALA A 256 6.86 -9.13 7.95
N LEU A 257 5.71 -8.51 7.70
CA LEU A 257 4.95 -8.65 6.46
C LEU A 257 4.71 -7.29 5.79
N GLY A 258 4.56 -7.29 4.48
CA GLY A 258 3.96 -6.22 3.68
C GLY A 258 4.95 -5.27 3.05
N GLY A 259 4.82 -3.99 3.31
CA GLY A 259 5.79 -2.96 2.90
C GLY A 259 6.96 -2.93 3.86
N ILE A 260 8.16 -3.21 3.37
CA ILE A 260 9.36 -3.37 4.18
C ILE A 260 10.24 -2.13 4.09
N THR A 261 10.77 -1.71 5.25
CA THR A 261 11.73 -0.59 5.38
C THR A 261 13.07 -1.07 5.91
N GLY A 262 14.12 -0.27 5.73
CA GLY A 262 15.44 -0.53 6.29
C GLY A 262 15.43 -0.70 7.82
N GLN A 263 14.47 -0.09 8.52
CA GLN A 263 14.33 -0.31 9.97
C GLN A 263 13.92 -1.76 10.29
N ILE A 264 13.02 -2.34 9.51
CA ILE A 264 12.59 -3.73 9.67
C ILE A 264 13.73 -4.69 9.31
N THR A 265 14.47 -4.41 8.23
CA THR A 265 15.62 -5.23 7.84
C THR A 265 16.76 -5.16 8.85
N ALA A 266 17.00 -3.98 9.45
CA ALA A 266 17.97 -3.85 10.54
C ALA A 266 17.58 -4.70 11.77
N MET A 267 16.30 -4.70 12.16
CA MET A 267 15.83 -5.59 13.25
C MET A 267 15.96 -7.07 12.89
N HIS A 268 15.83 -7.43 11.62
CA HIS A 268 16.05 -8.79 11.16
C HIS A 268 17.55 -9.16 11.24
N GLU A 269 18.45 -8.28 10.81
CA GLU A 269 19.90 -8.48 10.92
C GLU A 269 20.39 -8.59 12.38
N GLU A 270 19.70 -7.90 13.32
CA GLU A 270 19.91 -8.05 14.75
C GLU A 270 19.39 -9.37 15.34
N GLY A 271 18.73 -10.22 14.54
CA GLY A 271 18.14 -11.47 14.97
C GLY A 271 16.81 -11.34 15.75
N LEU A 272 16.19 -10.17 15.70
CA LEU A 272 14.89 -9.92 16.35
C LEU A 272 13.70 -10.37 15.48
N ILE A 273 13.89 -10.52 14.17
CA ILE A 273 12.87 -10.97 13.23
C ILE A 273 13.42 -12.17 12.47
N ASP A 274 12.71 -13.31 12.51
CA ASP A 274 13.20 -14.55 11.88
C ASP A 274 13.10 -14.49 10.35
N ARG A 275 12.03 -13.89 9.79
CA ARG A 275 11.79 -13.80 8.33
C ARG A 275 11.15 -12.47 7.96
N VAL A 276 11.50 -11.98 6.79
CA VAL A 276 10.86 -10.82 6.17
C VAL A 276 10.10 -11.26 4.94
N LEU A 277 8.80 -10.95 4.86
CA LEU A 277 7.90 -11.29 3.76
C LEU A 277 7.53 -9.98 3.03
N ASP A 278 8.27 -9.66 1.97
CA ASP A 278 8.25 -8.38 1.27
C ASP A 278 7.37 -8.45 0.01
N VAL A 279 6.27 -7.72 0.00
CA VAL A 279 5.46 -7.51 -1.21
C VAL A 279 5.89 -6.24 -1.96
N GLN A 280 6.48 -5.28 -1.24
CA GLN A 280 7.05 -4.06 -1.80
C GLN A 280 8.08 -3.45 -0.84
N SER A 281 9.32 -3.27 -1.29
CA SER A 281 10.32 -2.52 -0.53
C SER A 281 9.99 -1.03 -0.54
N PHE A 282 10.11 -0.37 0.62
CA PHE A 282 9.76 1.05 0.80
C PHE A 282 10.96 1.99 0.79
N ASP A 283 12.16 1.45 0.81
CA ASP A 283 13.43 2.19 0.70
C ASP A 283 14.53 1.33 0.08
N LEU A 284 15.67 1.95 -0.21
CA LEU A 284 16.80 1.26 -0.82
C LEU A 284 17.46 0.25 0.12
N ASP A 285 17.44 0.48 1.43
CA ASP A 285 18.02 -0.46 2.41
C ASP A 285 17.22 -1.77 2.40
N ALA A 286 15.89 -1.70 2.29
CA ALA A 286 15.05 -2.89 2.12
C ALA A 286 15.34 -3.61 0.79
N ALA A 287 15.50 -2.87 -0.31
CA ALA A 287 15.85 -3.47 -1.61
C ALA A 287 17.22 -4.16 -1.58
N LEU A 288 18.22 -3.56 -0.91
CA LEU A 288 19.54 -4.17 -0.71
C LEU A 288 19.48 -5.41 0.19
N SER A 289 18.69 -5.37 1.26
CA SER A 289 18.47 -6.53 2.11
C SER A 289 17.86 -7.70 1.31
N LEU A 290 16.86 -7.42 0.47
CA LEU A 290 16.26 -8.44 -0.39
C LEU A 290 17.28 -9.09 -1.35
N LYS A 291 18.21 -8.29 -1.88
CA LYS A 291 19.31 -8.78 -2.73
C LYS A 291 20.26 -9.72 -1.97
N ASN A 292 20.60 -9.38 -0.72
CA ASN A 292 21.74 -9.97 0.00
C ASN A 292 21.34 -10.99 1.07
N ASN A 293 20.09 -11.02 1.51
CA ASN A 293 19.64 -11.81 2.65
C ASN A 293 18.64 -12.89 2.24
N HIS A 294 19.00 -14.17 2.44
CA HIS A 294 18.15 -15.32 2.08
C HIS A 294 16.87 -15.46 2.91
N PHE A 295 16.78 -14.84 4.08
CA PHE A 295 15.59 -14.84 4.94
C PHE A 295 14.67 -13.64 4.68
N HIS A 296 15.06 -12.76 3.75
CA HIS A 296 14.22 -11.72 3.19
C HIS A 296 13.60 -12.24 1.90
N HIS A 297 12.31 -12.56 1.93
CA HIS A 297 11.59 -13.20 0.84
C HIS A 297 10.67 -12.23 0.14
N GLN A 298 10.80 -12.09 -1.16
CA GLN A 298 9.77 -11.42 -1.95
C GLN A 298 8.56 -12.34 -2.14
N ILE A 299 7.36 -11.79 -1.92
CA ILE A 299 6.10 -12.51 -2.03
C ILE A 299 5.17 -11.82 -3.03
N GLY A 300 4.29 -12.57 -3.68
CA GLY A 300 3.27 -12.00 -4.57
C GLY A 300 2.09 -11.42 -3.80
N ALA A 301 1.41 -10.43 -4.41
CA ALA A 301 0.24 -9.78 -3.81
C ALA A 301 -0.90 -10.75 -3.52
N THR A 302 -1.05 -11.81 -4.32
CA THR A 302 -2.03 -12.89 -4.07
C THR A 302 -1.76 -13.58 -2.74
N TYR A 303 -0.52 -14.03 -2.48
CA TYR A 303 -0.18 -14.65 -1.20
C TYR A 303 -0.18 -13.64 -0.06
N TYR A 304 0.18 -12.39 -0.33
CA TYR A 304 0.15 -11.34 0.67
C TYR A 304 -1.24 -11.15 1.28
N ALA A 305 -2.28 -10.91 0.45
CA ALA A 305 -3.52 -10.37 0.96
C ALA A 305 -4.78 -10.77 0.16
N SER A 306 -4.73 -11.78 -0.72
CA SER A 306 -5.95 -12.18 -1.44
C SER A 306 -6.91 -12.89 -0.51
N HIS A 307 -8.08 -12.30 -0.29
CA HIS A 307 -9.17 -12.88 0.52
C HIS A 307 -9.80 -14.15 -0.08
N MET A 308 -9.42 -14.53 -1.29
CA MET A 308 -9.87 -15.78 -1.94
C MET A 308 -9.04 -16.99 -1.55
N ILE A 309 -7.99 -16.80 -0.79
CA ILE A 309 -7.10 -17.86 -0.29
C ILE A 309 -6.72 -17.59 1.15
N SER A 310 -6.10 -18.55 1.82
CA SER A 310 -5.43 -18.32 3.11
C SER A 310 -4.18 -17.47 2.88
N ALA A 311 -4.31 -16.16 3.06
CA ALA A 311 -3.26 -15.20 2.80
C ALA A 311 -2.32 -15.01 4.01
N ALA A 312 -1.17 -14.37 3.78
CA ALA A 312 -0.22 -14.08 4.85
C ALA A 312 -0.78 -13.10 5.88
N VAL A 313 -1.66 -12.16 5.47
CA VAL A 313 -2.34 -11.23 6.38
C VAL A 313 -3.20 -11.94 7.42
N ASP A 314 -3.77 -13.11 7.10
CA ASP A 314 -4.61 -13.91 8.02
C ASP A 314 -3.80 -14.55 9.16
N GLN A 315 -2.47 -14.47 9.09
CA GLN A 315 -1.55 -14.98 10.10
C GLN A 315 -0.93 -13.88 10.97
N LEU A 316 -1.36 -12.63 10.78
CA LEU A 316 -0.84 -11.49 11.54
C LEU A 316 -1.40 -11.50 12.97
N ASP A 317 -0.51 -11.40 13.95
CA ASP A 317 -0.90 -11.14 15.34
C ASP A 317 -1.34 -9.69 15.51
N PHE A 318 -0.60 -8.75 14.91
CA PHE A 318 -1.05 -7.36 14.89
C PHE A 318 -0.59 -6.60 13.65
N VAL A 319 -1.36 -5.55 13.35
CA VAL A 319 -1.01 -4.53 12.34
C VAL A 319 -1.11 -3.14 12.95
N ILE A 320 -0.20 -2.24 12.54
CA ILE A 320 -0.24 -0.82 12.89
C ILE A 320 -0.51 -0.02 11.64
N LEU A 321 -1.59 0.71 11.64
CA LEU A 321 -2.12 1.45 10.50
C LEU A 321 -2.16 2.96 10.81
N SER A 322 -2.08 3.77 9.77
CA SER A 322 -2.26 5.23 9.89
C SER A 322 -3.62 5.64 9.32
N ALA A 323 -4.12 6.81 9.71
CA ALA A 323 -5.39 7.34 9.19
C ALA A 323 -5.26 8.80 8.77
N LEU A 324 -6.06 9.23 7.79
CA LEU A 324 -6.36 10.65 7.54
C LEU A 324 -7.50 11.12 8.44
N GLU A 325 -8.56 10.31 8.54
CA GLU A 325 -9.69 10.55 9.42
C GLU A 325 -10.19 9.22 10.01
N ILE A 326 -10.76 9.29 11.20
CA ILE A 326 -11.42 8.17 11.89
C ILE A 326 -12.73 8.69 12.43
N ASP A 327 -13.84 7.97 12.27
CA ASP A 327 -15.10 8.41 12.82
C ASP A 327 -15.49 7.70 14.13
N THR A 328 -16.63 8.13 14.69
CA THR A 328 -17.13 7.58 15.96
C THR A 328 -17.58 6.13 15.88
N ASP A 329 -17.74 5.59 14.67
CA ASP A 329 -18.00 4.17 14.41
C ASP A 329 -16.70 3.39 14.11
N PHE A 330 -15.53 4.00 14.34
CA PHE A 330 -14.19 3.46 14.03
C PHE A 330 -13.90 3.26 12.53
N ASN A 331 -14.74 3.75 11.62
CA ASN A 331 -14.41 3.73 10.20
C ASN A 331 -13.19 4.60 9.92
N VAL A 332 -12.32 4.13 9.02
CA VAL A 332 -11.07 4.82 8.70
C VAL A 332 -11.06 5.26 7.24
N ASN A 333 -10.68 6.51 7.03
CA ASN A 333 -10.38 7.11 5.75
C ASN A 333 -8.88 7.31 5.59
N VAL A 334 -8.31 6.79 4.51
CA VAL A 334 -6.92 7.01 4.07
C VAL A 334 -6.84 7.48 2.61
N LEU A 335 -7.98 7.73 1.96
CA LEU A 335 -8.07 8.01 0.54
C LEU A 335 -8.33 9.49 0.24
N THR A 336 -9.31 10.09 0.91
CA THR A 336 -9.73 11.47 0.66
C THR A 336 -9.31 12.40 1.79
N GLY A 337 -8.99 13.65 1.44
CA GLY A 337 -8.82 14.71 2.43
C GLY A 337 -10.16 15.12 3.05
N SER A 338 -10.12 15.96 4.11
CA SER A 338 -11.30 16.54 4.75
C SER A 338 -12.08 17.50 3.83
N ASP A 339 -11.53 17.85 2.68
CA ASP A 339 -12.16 18.61 1.60
C ASP A 339 -12.80 17.71 0.53
N GLY A 340 -12.76 16.38 0.70
CA GLY A 340 -13.29 15.39 -0.23
C GLY A 340 -12.40 15.10 -1.44
N VAL A 341 -11.25 15.75 -1.56
CA VAL A 341 -10.31 15.52 -2.67
C VAL A 341 -9.51 14.24 -2.45
N ILE A 342 -9.39 13.42 -3.49
CA ILE A 342 -8.56 12.21 -3.47
C ILE A 342 -7.09 12.60 -3.29
N ARG A 343 -6.41 12.04 -2.28
CA ARG A 343 -5.01 12.38 -1.93
C ARG A 343 -4.18 11.18 -1.50
N GLY A 344 -4.78 10.02 -1.44
CA GLY A 344 -4.19 8.85 -0.81
C GLY A 344 -4.34 7.57 -1.59
N ALA A 345 -4.16 6.49 -0.89
CA ALA A 345 -4.31 5.14 -1.41
C ALA A 345 -4.97 4.24 -0.35
N ILE A 346 -5.83 3.36 -0.78
CA ILE A 346 -6.38 2.29 0.05
C ILE A 346 -5.24 1.36 0.49
N GLY A 347 -4.37 1.00 -0.46
CA GLY A 347 -3.26 0.09 -0.20
C GLY A 347 -3.73 -1.26 0.35
N GLY A 348 -2.97 -1.81 1.28
CA GLY A 348 -3.34 -3.01 2.03
C GLY A 348 -4.03 -2.70 3.37
N HIS A 349 -4.52 -1.48 3.58
CA HIS A 349 -5.09 -1.05 4.87
C HIS A 349 -6.29 -1.93 5.31
N PRO A 350 -7.36 -2.10 4.49
CA PRO A 350 -8.46 -2.97 4.86
C PRO A 350 -8.06 -4.46 4.88
N ASP A 351 -7.18 -4.91 3.98
CA ASP A 351 -6.73 -6.30 3.93
C ASP A 351 -6.08 -6.73 5.26
N THR A 352 -5.20 -5.89 5.78
CA THR A 352 -4.45 -6.19 7.01
C THR A 352 -5.26 -5.95 8.27
N ALA A 353 -6.18 -4.99 8.26
CA ALA A 353 -7.10 -4.78 9.38
C ALA A 353 -8.05 -5.97 9.56
N GLU A 354 -8.56 -6.54 8.45
CA GLU A 354 -9.43 -7.72 8.45
C GLU A 354 -8.68 -8.98 8.88
N GLY A 355 -7.45 -9.19 8.35
CA GLY A 355 -6.68 -10.41 8.58
C GLY A 355 -6.00 -10.49 9.94
N ALA A 356 -5.61 -9.37 10.54
CA ALA A 356 -4.85 -9.36 11.79
C ALA A 356 -5.74 -9.64 13.01
N SER A 357 -5.17 -10.33 14.02
CA SER A 357 -5.84 -10.57 15.31
C SER A 357 -6.02 -9.30 16.15
N LEU A 358 -5.15 -8.30 15.93
CA LEU A 358 -5.21 -6.97 16.53
C LEU A 358 -4.89 -5.90 15.49
N SER A 359 -5.83 -4.99 15.24
CA SER A 359 -5.59 -3.82 14.40
C SER A 359 -5.51 -2.54 15.25
N VAL A 360 -4.37 -1.84 15.15
CA VAL A 360 -4.11 -0.58 15.86
C VAL A 360 -3.97 0.54 14.86
N VAL A 361 -4.88 1.51 14.91
CA VAL A 361 -4.81 2.70 14.07
C VAL A 361 -4.17 3.84 14.86
N VAL A 362 -3.11 4.41 14.32
CA VAL A 362 -2.35 5.52 14.93
C VAL A 362 -2.51 6.80 14.13
N ALA A 363 -2.89 7.87 14.77
CA ALA A 363 -3.02 9.19 14.14
C ALA A 363 -2.88 10.31 15.19
N PRO A 364 -2.36 11.50 14.82
CA PRO A 364 -2.48 12.67 15.69
C PRO A 364 -3.97 13.04 15.83
N LEU A 365 -4.37 13.52 17.01
CA LEU A 365 -5.75 13.94 17.26
C LEU A 365 -6.20 15.04 16.28
N THR A 366 -5.25 15.91 15.90
CA THR A 366 -5.47 16.98 14.91
C THR A 366 -4.27 17.12 13.98
N ARG A 367 -4.52 17.51 12.74
CA ARG A 367 -3.50 17.88 11.74
C ARG A 367 -3.64 19.35 11.39
N GLY A 368 -2.76 20.18 11.95
CA GLY A 368 -2.90 21.62 11.88
C GLY A 368 -4.25 22.04 12.51
N ARG A 369 -5.14 22.60 11.71
CA ARG A 369 -6.49 23.01 12.13
C ARG A 369 -7.60 22.04 11.72
N ILE A 370 -7.26 20.79 11.41
CA ILE A 370 -8.21 19.77 10.95
C ILE A 370 -8.29 18.68 12.01
N PRO A 371 -9.48 18.31 12.51
CA PRO A 371 -9.64 17.17 13.40
C PRO A 371 -9.37 15.86 12.63
N THR A 372 -8.70 14.92 13.27
CA THR A 372 -8.54 13.56 12.70
C THR A 372 -9.66 12.64 13.17
N ILE A 373 -10.14 12.84 14.39
CA ILE A 373 -11.32 12.12 14.89
C ILE A 373 -12.55 12.97 14.59
N VAL A 374 -13.42 12.46 13.72
CA VAL A 374 -14.62 13.15 13.18
C VAL A 374 -15.90 12.39 13.53
N ARG A 375 -17.06 12.97 13.26
CA ARG A 375 -18.35 12.27 13.47
C ARG A 375 -18.58 11.19 12.42
N HIS A 376 -18.31 11.51 11.16
CA HIS A 376 -18.41 10.61 10.03
C HIS A 376 -17.27 10.90 9.06
N VAL A 377 -16.59 9.87 8.60
CA VAL A 377 -15.56 10.01 7.56
C VAL A 377 -16.21 10.25 6.19
N ASN A 378 -15.52 10.99 5.34
CA ASN A 378 -16.00 11.26 3.97
C ASN A 378 -16.01 10.00 3.10
N THR A 379 -15.08 9.10 3.35
CA THR A 379 -14.89 7.86 2.57
C THR A 379 -14.51 6.74 3.54
N VAL A 380 -15.31 5.70 3.59
CA VAL A 380 -14.97 4.50 4.35
C VAL A 380 -14.03 3.66 3.49
N VAL A 381 -12.77 3.56 3.93
CA VAL A 381 -11.76 2.68 3.33
C VAL A 381 -11.65 1.39 4.13
N THR A 382 -11.58 1.50 5.45
CA THR A 382 -11.56 0.36 6.37
C THR A 382 -12.74 0.49 7.32
N PRO A 383 -13.68 -0.46 7.29
CA PRO A 383 -14.83 -0.46 8.17
C PRO A 383 -14.41 -0.57 9.64
N GLY A 384 -15.16 0.10 10.51
CA GLY A 384 -14.87 0.13 11.94
C GLY A 384 -14.98 -1.22 12.65
N GLU A 385 -15.69 -2.17 12.04
CA GLU A 385 -15.81 -3.52 12.61
C GLU A 385 -14.48 -4.29 12.68
N VAL A 386 -13.49 -3.92 11.84
CA VAL A 386 -12.15 -4.53 11.78
C VAL A 386 -11.06 -3.64 12.39
N VAL A 387 -11.44 -2.56 13.07
CA VAL A 387 -10.52 -1.65 13.77
C VAL A 387 -10.70 -1.81 15.27
N ASP A 388 -9.67 -2.32 15.95
CA ASP A 388 -9.76 -2.64 17.37
C ASP A 388 -9.41 -1.48 18.30
N VAL A 389 -8.32 -0.77 17.99
CA VAL A 389 -7.79 0.28 18.85
C VAL A 389 -7.35 1.49 18.03
N VAL A 390 -7.69 2.67 18.51
CA VAL A 390 -7.20 3.96 18.01
C VAL A 390 -6.30 4.60 19.04
N VAL A 391 -5.10 5.02 18.61
CA VAL A 391 -4.09 5.69 19.48
C VAL A 391 -3.77 7.06 18.94
N THR A 392 -3.96 8.07 19.79
CA THR A 392 -3.56 9.46 19.54
C THR A 392 -2.61 9.94 20.65
N GLU A 393 -2.00 11.11 20.47
CA GLU A 393 -1.22 11.75 21.55
C GLU A 393 -2.07 12.22 22.74
N GLN A 394 -3.40 12.21 22.60
CA GLN A 394 -4.35 12.65 23.63
C GLN A 394 -5.10 11.51 24.29
N GLY A 395 -4.90 10.28 23.85
CA GLY A 395 -5.52 9.10 24.45
C GLY A 395 -5.70 7.93 23.53
N ILE A 396 -6.19 6.85 24.11
CA ILE A 396 -6.47 5.57 23.49
C ILE A 396 -7.99 5.39 23.46
N ALA A 397 -8.54 4.95 22.33
CA ALA A 397 -9.93 4.48 22.26
C ALA A 397 -9.95 3.02 21.80
N VAL A 398 -10.72 2.19 22.48
CA VAL A 398 -10.91 0.78 22.14
C VAL A 398 -12.30 0.60 21.58
N ASN A 399 -12.40 -0.13 20.49
CA ASN A 399 -13.69 -0.45 19.86
C ASN A 399 -14.60 -1.14 20.87
N PRO A 400 -15.86 -0.69 21.04
CA PRO A 400 -16.81 -1.33 21.96
C PRO A 400 -17.04 -2.83 21.71
N ARG A 401 -16.73 -3.33 20.51
CA ARG A 401 -16.78 -4.76 20.16
C ARG A 401 -15.67 -5.59 20.81
N ARG A 402 -14.62 -4.93 21.36
CA ARG A 402 -13.45 -5.55 21.99
C ARG A 402 -13.32 -5.21 23.48
N PRO A 403 -14.31 -5.58 24.31
CA PRO A 403 -14.24 -5.34 25.75
C PRO A 403 -13.05 -6.08 26.41
N ASP A 404 -12.64 -7.21 25.83
CA ASP A 404 -11.47 -7.98 26.25
C ASP A 404 -10.18 -7.17 26.18
N LEU A 405 -9.98 -6.39 25.09
CA LEU A 405 -8.82 -5.53 24.92
C LEU A 405 -8.86 -4.33 25.87
N LYS A 406 -10.05 -3.74 26.06
CA LYS A 406 -10.23 -2.62 26.97
C LYS A 406 -9.80 -3.01 28.40
N GLU A 407 -10.28 -4.14 28.90
CA GLU A 407 -9.93 -4.65 30.22
C GLU A 407 -8.41 -4.83 30.39
N LYS A 408 -7.74 -5.44 29.42
CA LYS A 408 -6.29 -5.66 29.43
C LYS A 408 -5.50 -4.34 29.43
N ILE A 409 -5.91 -3.38 28.59
CA ILE A 409 -5.24 -2.08 28.46
C ILE A 409 -5.39 -1.28 29.75
N GLU A 410 -6.60 -1.25 30.36
CA GLU A 410 -6.83 -0.56 31.63
C GLU A 410 -6.11 -1.26 32.79
N ALA A 411 -6.04 -2.58 32.83
CA ALA A 411 -5.28 -3.35 33.81
C ALA A 411 -3.77 -3.07 33.75
N ALA A 412 -3.24 -2.73 32.56
CA ALA A 412 -1.87 -2.29 32.40
C ALA A 412 -1.63 -0.83 32.81
N GLY A 413 -2.64 -0.15 33.35
CA GLY A 413 -2.54 1.24 33.80
C GLY A 413 -2.63 2.29 32.68
N LEU A 414 -3.06 1.88 31.48
CA LEU A 414 -3.27 2.79 30.36
C LEU A 414 -4.71 3.30 30.37
N HIS A 415 -4.86 4.62 30.27
CA HIS A 415 -6.19 5.24 30.32
C HIS A 415 -6.89 5.16 28.97
N VAL A 416 -8.10 4.59 28.97
CA VAL A 416 -8.96 4.45 27.78
C VAL A 416 -10.07 5.49 27.82
N PHE A 417 -10.25 6.19 26.69
CA PHE A 417 -11.36 7.11 26.43
C PHE A 417 -12.36 6.47 25.49
N THR A 418 -13.60 6.99 25.45
CA THR A 418 -14.46 6.65 24.31
C THR A 418 -14.03 7.44 23.08
N ILE A 419 -14.35 6.91 21.89
CA ILE A 419 -13.97 7.59 20.63
C ILE A 419 -14.66 8.99 20.53
N GLU A 420 -15.87 9.13 21.08
CA GLU A 420 -16.61 10.39 21.13
C GLU A 420 -15.94 11.40 22.10
N GLN A 421 -15.27 10.94 23.14
CA GLN A 421 -14.49 11.83 24.00
C GLN A 421 -13.29 12.39 23.26
N LEU A 422 -12.60 11.56 22.46
CA LEU A 422 -11.49 12.01 21.59
C LEU A 422 -12.00 12.95 20.50
N GLN A 423 -13.13 12.63 19.87
CA GLN A 423 -13.78 13.47 18.87
C GLN A 423 -14.12 14.86 19.43
N ARG A 424 -14.77 14.94 20.61
CA ARG A 424 -15.07 16.23 21.27
C ARG A 424 -13.81 17.02 21.62
N ARG A 425 -12.71 16.35 22.04
CA ARG A 425 -11.41 17.01 22.27
C ARG A 425 -10.83 17.59 21.00
N ALA A 426 -10.92 16.86 19.87
CA ALA A 426 -10.44 17.36 18.60
C ALA A 426 -11.25 18.61 18.17
N GLU A 427 -12.57 18.57 18.24
CA GLU A 427 -13.45 19.72 17.93
C GLU A 427 -13.19 20.92 18.87
N ALA A 428 -12.93 20.68 20.14
CA ALA A 428 -12.61 21.75 21.09
C ALA A 428 -11.29 22.47 20.76
N LEU A 429 -10.34 21.77 20.14
CA LEU A 429 -9.04 22.34 19.76
C LEU A 429 -9.08 23.10 18.44
N VAL A 430 -9.80 22.59 17.44
CA VAL A 430 -9.71 23.11 16.06
C VAL A 430 -11.06 23.50 15.44
N GLY A 431 -12.16 23.29 16.16
CA GLY A 431 -13.51 23.54 15.66
C GLY A 431 -14.12 22.35 14.92
N VAL A 432 -15.37 22.50 14.53
CA VAL A 432 -16.11 21.53 13.71
C VAL A 432 -15.88 21.89 12.24
N PRO A 433 -15.45 20.93 11.39
CA PRO A 433 -15.29 21.17 9.96
C PRO A 433 -16.63 21.57 9.31
N GLU A 434 -16.57 22.49 8.35
CA GLU A 434 -17.74 22.77 7.52
C GLU A 434 -18.08 21.54 6.66
N PRO A 435 -19.40 21.22 6.51
CA PRO A 435 -19.81 20.12 5.64
C PRO A 435 -19.38 20.34 4.18
N ILE A 436 -18.87 19.31 3.56
CA ILE A 436 -18.50 19.34 2.14
C ILE A 436 -19.76 19.46 1.29
N ARG A 437 -19.73 20.36 0.32
CA ARG A 437 -20.78 20.49 -0.70
C ARG A 437 -20.41 19.62 -1.91
N TYR A 438 -20.91 18.41 -1.94
CA TYR A 438 -20.73 17.51 -3.08
C TYR A 438 -21.56 17.96 -4.29
N LYS A 439 -21.06 17.61 -5.48
CA LYS A 439 -21.85 17.61 -6.73
C LYS A 439 -22.50 16.24 -6.91
N ASP A 440 -23.46 16.13 -7.82
CA ASP A 440 -24.20 14.88 -8.08
C ASP A 440 -23.35 13.80 -8.79
N ARG A 441 -22.14 14.13 -9.23
CA ARG A 441 -21.28 13.21 -9.98
C ARG A 441 -20.39 12.39 -9.05
N ILE A 442 -20.50 11.06 -9.15
CA ILE A 442 -19.59 10.12 -8.46
C ILE A 442 -18.29 10.07 -9.27
N VAL A 443 -17.16 10.38 -8.63
CA VAL A 443 -15.82 10.39 -9.25
C VAL A 443 -14.97 9.16 -8.91
N GLY A 444 -15.34 8.42 -7.87
CA GLY A 444 -14.66 7.20 -7.44
C GLY A 444 -15.57 6.31 -6.63
N VAL A 445 -15.33 5.00 -6.68
CA VAL A 445 -15.99 3.99 -5.87
C VAL A 445 -14.94 3.14 -5.18
N VAL A 446 -15.17 2.82 -3.92
CA VAL A 446 -14.30 1.94 -3.13
C VAL A 446 -14.90 0.56 -3.11
N MET A 447 -14.16 -0.42 -3.62
CA MET A 447 -14.53 -1.83 -3.54
C MET A 447 -13.90 -2.43 -2.29
N TYR A 448 -14.74 -2.84 -1.35
CA TYR A 448 -14.27 -3.55 -0.16
C TYR A 448 -14.07 -5.05 -0.45
N LEU A 449 -13.33 -5.74 0.42
CA LEU A 449 -12.94 -7.15 0.26
C LEU A 449 -14.10 -8.10 0.04
N SER A 450 -15.25 -7.82 0.64
CA SER A 450 -16.47 -8.61 0.54
C SER A 450 -17.57 -7.77 -0.11
N LEU A 451 -18.11 -8.24 -1.24
CA LEU A 451 -19.27 -7.63 -1.89
C LEU A 451 -20.53 -7.62 -0.99
N ILE A 452 -20.54 -8.41 0.06
CA ILE A 452 -21.67 -8.55 1.01
C ILE A 452 -21.84 -7.28 1.87
N HIS A 453 -20.79 -6.49 2.05
CA HIS A 453 -20.81 -5.27 2.87
C HIS A 453 -21.18 -3.99 2.09
N ILE A 454 -21.52 -4.09 0.80
CA ILE A 454 -21.91 -2.95 -0.05
C ILE A 454 -23.45 -2.77 -0.12
N SER A 455 -24.20 -3.46 0.71
CA SER A 455 -25.66 -3.37 0.77
C SER A 455 -26.14 -2.24 1.70
#